data_ccdfee4a279d1b07326fdba3ff81692d
#
_entry.id   ccdfee4a279d1b07326fdba3ff81692d
#
_cell.length_a   1.000
_cell.length_b   1.000
_cell.length_c   1.000
_cell.angle_alpha   90.00
_cell.angle_beta   90.00
_cell.angle_gamma   90.00
#
_symmetry.space_group_name_H-M   'P 1'
#
loop_
_entity.id
_entity.type
_entity.pdbx_description
1 polymer ?
#
loop_
_entity_poly.entity_id
_entity_poly.type
_entity_poly.pdbx_seq_one_letter_code
_entity_poly.pdbx_strand_id
1 'polypeptide(L)'
;MKITQIHTNKPQLLSFEIFPPKKEEDFKNIDEMLEILCDCHPEYISVTFGAGGSSNNNKTIEIANKIKNQYNVEPVVHLTCLCYNKAEIDEFTRQLSYEGIENILALRGDRNPNVPAKEDFLHASDLIKYIKDTTGDQFCIAGACYPDIHPEAADKVDDIKNLKKKVDAGAELLLSQLFFDNDTFFNFAEDCRLAGINVPVIPGIMPCINAAQIQRMVTMCGAKFPEKFQKIVHRYGDNKAALFDAGMSYCESQIIELLANDVEGIHLYTMNNVRVAKRLTEGIKNLI
;
A
#
# COMPACT_ATOMS: atom_id res chain seq x y z
N MET A 1 6.15 -11.41 -12.47
CA MET A 1 6.81 -10.26 -13.16
C MET A 1 7.03 -9.15 -12.16
N LYS A 2 8.14 -8.41 -12.24
CA LYS A 2 8.40 -7.27 -11.35
C LYS A 2 7.51 -6.08 -11.72
N ILE A 3 7.01 -5.34 -10.70
CA ILE A 3 6.16 -4.15 -10.93
C ILE A 3 6.88 -3.10 -11.76
N THR A 4 8.18 -2.91 -11.55
CA THR A 4 9.00 -1.98 -12.33
C THR A 4 9.02 -2.31 -13.82
N GLN A 5 8.92 -3.58 -14.21
CA GLN A 5 8.79 -4.01 -15.60
C GLN A 5 7.39 -3.71 -16.17
N ILE A 6 6.35 -3.86 -15.33
CA ILE A 6 4.98 -3.50 -15.72
C ILE A 6 4.92 -1.98 -15.97
N HIS A 7 5.48 -1.19 -15.05
CA HIS A 7 5.52 0.26 -15.15
C HIS A 7 6.25 0.77 -16.40
N THR A 8 7.30 0.09 -16.84
CA THR A 8 7.99 0.43 -18.10
C THR A 8 7.08 0.33 -19.32
N ASN A 9 6.11 -0.60 -19.30
CA ASN A 9 5.20 -0.86 -20.41
C ASN A 9 3.89 -0.09 -20.33
N LYS A 10 3.50 0.35 -19.11
CA LYS A 10 2.27 1.09 -18.83
C LYS A 10 2.59 2.21 -17.84
N PRO A 11 2.52 3.49 -18.26
CA PRO A 11 2.98 4.60 -17.43
C PRO A 11 2.11 4.86 -16.20
N GLN A 12 0.83 4.50 -16.25
CA GLN A 12 -0.08 4.64 -15.11
C GLN A 12 -0.62 3.28 -14.71
N LEU A 13 -0.40 2.89 -13.45
CA LEU A 13 -0.80 1.59 -12.90
C LEU A 13 -2.01 1.73 -11.98
N LEU A 14 -2.95 0.79 -12.08
CA LEU A 14 -4.01 0.61 -11.07
C LEU A 14 -3.65 -0.56 -10.17
N SER A 15 -3.73 -0.38 -8.88
CA SER A 15 -3.45 -1.44 -7.93
C SER A 15 -4.37 -1.39 -6.71
N PHE A 16 -4.52 -2.52 -6.06
CA PHE A 16 -5.36 -2.65 -4.87
C PHE A 16 -4.56 -3.16 -3.68
N GLU A 17 -4.95 -2.73 -2.49
CA GLU A 17 -4.52 -3.35 -1.25
C GLU A 17 -5.66 -4.16 -0.64
N ILE A 18 -5.32 -5.36 -0.20
CA ILE A 18 -6.19 -6.25 0.55
C ILE A 18 -5.48 -6.77 1.80
N PHE A 19 -6.24 -7.25 2.74
CA PHE A 19 -5.70 -7.89 3.93
C PHE A 19 -6.29 -9.29 4.13
N PRO A 20 -5.48 -10.24 4.65
CA PRO A 20 -5.96 -11.57 4.98
C PRO A 20 -7.10 -11.50 6.00
N PRO A 21 -8.17 -12.28 5.84
CA PRO A 21 -9.24 -12.37 6.82
C PRO A 21 -8.72 -12.78 8.19
N LYS A 22 -9.23 -12.13 9.24
CA LYS A 22 -8.84 -12.44 10.63
C LYS A 22 -9.34 -13.79 11.11
N LYS A 23 -10.51 -14.20 10.64
CA LYS A 23 -11.14 -15.48 11.01
C LYS A 23 -11.00 -16.49 9.88
N GLU A 24 -10.83 -17.76 10.21
CA GLU A 24 -10.75 -18.83 9.23
C GLU A 24 -12.04 -19.04 8.44
N GLU A 25 -13.18 -18.82 9.07
CA GLU A 25 -14.49 -18.90 8.40
C GLU A 25 -14.65 -17.87 7.28
N ASP A 26 -14.04 -16.68 7.43
CA ASP A 26 -14.07 -15.61 6.43
C ASP A 26 -13.09 -15.89 5.28
N PHE A 27 -12.10 -16.77 5.48
CA PHE A 27 -11.15 -17.16 4.45
C PHE A 27 -11.81 -17.91 3.28
N LYS A 28 -12.96 -18.57 3.55
CA LYS A 28 -13.74 -19.23 2.50
C LYS A 28 -14.32 -18.28 1.45
N ASN A 29 -14.45 -17.00 1.81
CA ASN A 29 -15.00 -15.98 0.91
C ASN A 29 -13.90 -15.23 0.16
N ILE A 30 -12.60 -15.59 0.36
CA ILE A 30 -11.48 -14.89 -0.27
C ILE A 30 -11.50 -15.04 -1.79
N ASP A 31 -11.88 -16.22 -2.29
CA ASP A 31 -11.89 -16.50 -3.72
C ASP A 31 -12.92 -15.65 -4.45
N GLU A 32 -14.14 -15.50 -3.91
CA GLU A 32 -15.17 -14.61 -4.47
C GLU A 32 -14.71 -13.14 -4.49
N MET A 33 -14.03 -12.70 -3.41
CA MET A 33 -13.49 -11.35 -3.35
C MET A 33 -12.38 -11.15 -4.39
N LEU A 34 -11.45 -12.10 -4.51
CA LEU A 34 -10.35 -12.04 -5.46
C LEU A 34 -10.84 -12.05 -6.90
N GLU A 35 -11.81 -12.90 -7.24
CA GLU A 35 -12.44 -12.93 -8.56
C GLU A 35 -12.96 -11.54 -8.94
N ILE A 36 -13.74 -10.91 -8.06
CA ILE A 36 -14.31 -9.59 -8.29
C ILE A 36 -13.22 -8.50 -8.43
N LEU A 37 -12.17 -8.55 -7.62
CA LEU A 37 -11.10 -7.57 -7.66
C LEU A 37 -10.23 -7.74 -8.91
N CYS A 38 -9.93 -8.98 -9.30
CA CYS A 38 -9.14 -9.28 -10.49
C CYS A 38 -9.92 -8.93 -11.78
N ASP A 39 -11.25 -9.07 -11.79
CA ASP A 39 -12.12 -8.60 -12.88
C ASP A 39 -12.09 -7.08 -13.08
N CYS A 40 -11.60 -6.32 -12.10
CA CYS A 40 -11.32 -4.90 -12.25
C CYS A 40 -10.00 -4.61 -13.00
N HIS A 41 -9.27 -5.64 -13.40
CA HIS A 41 -8.01 -5.58 -14.15
C HIS A 41 -6.91 -4.71 -13.53
N PRO A 42 -6.62 -4.85 -12.20
CA PRO A 42 -5.46 -4.18 -11.63
C PRO A 42 -4.16 -4.77 -12.18
N GLU A 43 -3.12 -3.97 -12.28
CA GLU A 43 -1.78 -4.44 -12.65
C GLU A 43 -1.16 -5.28 -11.52
N TYR A 44 -1.45 -4.94 -10.27
CA TYR A 44 -1.02 -5.74 -9.13
C TYR A 44 -1.98 -5.58 -7.94
N ILE A 45 -1.95 -6.57 -7.06
CA ILE A 45 -2.67 -6.52 -5.77
C ILE A 45 -1.67 -6.72 -4.64
N SER A 46 -1.59 -5.75 -3.72
CA SER A 46 -0.80 -5.91 -2.51
C SER A 46 -1.58 -6.63 -1.42
N VAL A 47 -0.89 -7.53 -0.71
CA VAL A 47 -1.47 -8.32 0.38
C VAL A 47 -0.77 -7.96 1.67
N THR A 48 -1.51 -7.41 2.64
CA THR A 48 -0.92 -6.98 3.90
C THR A 48 -0.42 -8.17 4.73
N PHE A 49 0.57 -7.86 5.54
CA PHE A 49 1.17 -8.82 6.46
C PHE A 49 0.53 -8.69 7.85
N GLY A 50 0.13 -9.79 8.45
CA GLY A 50 -0.50 -9.75 9.77
C GLY A 50 0.48 -9.29 10.86
N ALA A 51 0.05 -8.36 11.69
CA ALA A 51 0.82 -7.93 12.85
C ALA A 51 0.88 -9.06 13.90
N GLY A 52 1.96 -9.82 13.94
CA GLY A 52 2.25 -10.64 15.11
C GLY A 52 2.35 -12.14 14.96
N GLY A 53 3.02 -12.67 13.95
CA GLY A 53 3.53 -14.02 14.03
C GLY A 53 3.16 -14.99 12.90
N SER A 54 3.77 -16.14 12.90
CA SER A 54 3.89 -17.13 11.84
C SER A 54 2.59 -17.68 11.22
N SER A 55 1.47 -17.69 11.92
CA SER A 55 0.20 -18.19 11.38
C SER A 55 -0.44 -17.29 10.32
N ASN A 56 -0.18 -15.98 10.35
CA ASN A 56 -0.70 -15.04 9.36
C ASN A 56 0.20 -14.94 8.12
N ASN A 57 1.49 -15.27 8.24
CA ASN A 57 2.44 -15.25 7.13
C ASN A 57 2.04 -16.25 6.03
N ASN A 58 1.63 -17.45 6.43
CA ASN A 58 1.18 -18.48 5.50
C ASN A 58 -0.06 -18.03 4.72
N LYS A 59 -1.01 -17.34 5.37
CA LYS A 59 -2.21 -16.81 4.70
C LYS A 59 -1.88 -15.73 3.67
N THR A 60 -0.92 -14.86 3.97
CA THR A 60 -0.47 -13.81 3.03
C THR A 60 0.14 -14.43 1.79
N ILE A 61 1.02 -15.42 1.93
CA ILE A 61 1.64 -16.14 0.81
C ILE A 61 0.59 -16.92 0.03
N GLU A 62 -0.34 -17.61 0.71
CA GLU A 62 -1.43 -18.35 0.06
C GLU A 62 -2.31 -17.45 -0.81
N ILE A 63 -2.70 -16.28 -0.29
CA ILE A 63 -3.49 -15.30 -1.06
C ILE A 63 -2.67 -14.77 -2.25
N ALA A 64 -1.40 -14.44 -2.03
CA ALA A 64 -0.52 -13.97 -3.10
C ALA A 64 -0.32 -15.01 -4.19
N ASN A 65 -0.18 -16.29 -3.81
CA ASN A 65 -0.13 -17.42 -4.75
C ASN A 65 -1.42 -17.52 -5.58
N LYS A 66 -2.60 -17.41 -4.95
CA LYS A 66 -3.88 -17.41 -5.67
C LYS A 66 -3.97 -16.26 -6.65
N ILE A 67 -3.63 -15.04 -6.23
CA ILE A 67 -3.63 -13.84 -7.11
C ILE A 67 -2.77 -14.11 -8.36
N LYS A 68 -1.57 -14.65 -8.17
CA LYS A 68 -0.65 -14.92 -9.27
C LYS A 68 -1.09 -16.08 -10.17
N ASN A 69 -1.35 -17.23 -9.59
CA ASN A 69 -1.47 -18.47 -10.33
C ASN A 69 -2.91 -18.82 -10.75
N GLN A 70 -3.93 -18.27 -10.08
CA GLN A 70 -5.34 -18.49 -10.43
C GLN A 70 -5.91 -17.33 -11.25
N TYR A 71 -5.53 -16.09 -10.92
CA TYR A 71 -6.09 -14.89 -11.54
C TYR A 71 -5.12 -14.17 -12.48
N ASN A 72 -3.86 -14.60 -12.56
CA ASN A 72 -2.84 -14.02 -13.44
C ASN A 72 -2.63 -12.52 -13.24
N VAL A 73 -2.74 -12.06 -11.98
CA VAL A 73 -2.42 -10.70 -11.54
C VAL A 73 -1.14 -10.76 -10.71
N GLU A 74 -0.29 -9.74 -10.77
CA GLU A 74 0.94 -9.74 -9.98
C GLU A 74 0.66 -9.43 -8.50
N PRO A 75 1.10 -10.27 -7.55
CA PRO A 75 1.00 -9.95 -6.13
C PRO A 75 2.19 -9.12 -5.67
N VAL A 76 1.92 -8.23 -4.69
CA VAL A 76 2.94 -7.58 -3.86
C VAL A 76 2.74 -8.01 -2.43
N VAL A 77 3.73 -8.66 -1.85
CA VAL A 77 3.61 -9.15 -0.48
C VAL A 77 4.22 -8.12 0.46
N HIS A 78 3.44 -7.66 1.44
CA HIS A 78 4.00 -6.87 2.53
C HIS A 78 4.93 -7.73 3.37
N LEU A 79 6.04 -7.18 3.81
CA LEU A 79 6.98 -7.83 4.71
C LEU A 79 7.44 -6.84 5.76
N THR A 80 7.11 -7.10 7.02
CA THR A 80 7.55 -6.27 8.16
C THR A 80 8.82 -6.84 8.77
N CYS A 81 9.68 -5.99 9.32
CA CYS A 81 10.98 -6.44 9.86
C CYS A 81 11.07 -6.43 11.38
N LEU A 82 10.34 -5.59 12.08
CA LEU A 82 10.58 -5.31 13.51
C LEU A 82 10.52 -6.55 14.42
N CYS A 83 9.70 -7.54 14.06
CA CYS A 83 9.50 -8.77 14.86
C CYS A 83 10.21 -10.00 14.26
N TYR A 84 11.07 -9.82 13.26
CA TYR A 84 11.74 -10.90 12.56
C TYR A 84 13.27 -10.79 12.65
N ASN A 85 13.94 -11.94 12.68
CA ASN A 85 15.39 -12.03 12.54
C ASN A 85 15.77 -12.37 11.08
N LYS A 86 17.07 -12.33 10.79
CA LYS A 86 17.60 -12.62 9.45
C LYS A 86 17.19 -13.99 8.93
N ALA A 87 17.28 -15.03 9.76
CA ALA A 87 16.93 -16.40 9.35
C ALA A 87 15.44 -16.53 8.98
N GLU A 88 14.55 -15.83 9.68
CA GLU A 88 13.12 -15.80 9.36
C GLU A 88 12.83 -15.03 8.07
N ILE A 89 13.58 -13.96 7.80
CA ILE A 89 13.48 -13.23 6.52
C ILE A 89 14.01 -14.10 5.37
N ASP A 90 15.10 -14.83 5.55
CA ASP A 90 15.63 -15.77 4.54
C ASP A 90 14.63 -16.89 4.22
N GLU A 91 13.98 -17.43 5.25
CA GLU A 91 12.91 -18.44 5.04
C GLU A 91 11.75 -17.88 4.26
N PHE A 92 11.31 -16.64 4.62
CA PHE A 92 10.19 -15.99 3.96
C PHE A 92 10.50 -15.68 2.48
N THR A 93 11.67 -15.11 2.20
CA THR A 93 12.08 -14.81 0.81
C THR A 93 12.24 -16.09 -0.01
N ARG A 94 12.70 -17.20 0.60
CA ARG A 94 12.78 -18.51 -0.06
C ARG A 94 11.39 -19.05 -0.42
N GLN A 95 10.40 -18.90 0.48
CA GLN A 95 9.01 -19.28 0.20
C GLN A 95 8.42 -18.44 -0.94
N LEU A 96 8.61 -17.11 -0.92
CA LEU A 96 8.17 -16.25 -2.03
C LEU A 96 8.79 -16.68 -3.36
N SER A 97 10.09 -17.00 -3.36
CA SER A 97 10.79 -17.48 -4.56
C SER A 97 10.20 -18.80 -5.08
N TYR A 98 9.89 -19.72 -4.18
CA TYR A 98 9.29 -21.01 -4.55
C TYR A 98 7.90 -20.82 -5.20
N GLU A 99 7.12 -19.87 -4.70
CA GLU A 99 5.80 -19.51 -5.27
C GLU A 99 5.91 -18.60 -6.52
N GLY A 100 7.11 -18.23 -6.92
CA GLY A 100 7.35 -17.34 -8.07
C GLY A 100 6.91 -15.89 -7.82
N ILE A 101 6.78 -15.47 -6.58
CA ILE A 101 6.41 -14.10 -6.18
C ILE A 101 7.67 -13.24 -6.18
N GLU A 102 7.64 -12.14 -6.92
CA GLU A 102 8.83 -11.31 -7.20
C GLU A 102 8.74 -9.90 -6.60
N ASN A 103 7.62 -9.53 -5.92
CA ASN A 103 7.41 -8.16 -5.47
C ASN A 103 7.14 -8.11 -3.96
N ILE A 104 7.90 -7.29 -3.25
CA ILE A 104 7.83 -7.12 -1.79
C ILE A 104 7.62 -5.64 -1.46
N LEU A 105 6.63 -5.33 -0.63
CA LEU A 105 6.55 -4.04 0.05
C LEU A 105 7.23 -4.17 1.43
N ALA A 106 8.43 -3.63 1.53
CA ALA A 106 9.24 -3.71 2.74
C ALA A 106 8.85 -2.61 3.74
N LEU A 107 8.44 -3.05 4.93
CA LEU A 107 7.94 -2.19 5.99
C LEU A 107 8.72 -2.43 7.29
N ARG A 108 8.76 -1.43 8.16
CA ARG A 108 9.24 -1.66 9.53
C ARG A 108 8.25 -2.52 10.32
N GLY A 109 6.98 -2.23 10.17
CA GLY A 109 5.90 -2.73 11.01
C GLY A 109 5.69 -1.88 12.27
N ASP A 110 4.54 -2.04 12.89
CA ASP A 110 4.14 -1.34 14.10
C ASP A 110 4.71 -2.03 15.35
N ARG A 111 5.00 -1.24 16.38
CA ARG A 111 5.37 -1.78 17.69
C ARG A 111 4.15 -2.46 18.31
N ASN A 112 4.28 -3.75 18.57
CA ASN A 112 3.24 -4.53 19.24
C ASN A 112 3.69 -4.82 20.68
N PRO A 113 2.98 -4.35 21.72
CA PRO A 113 3.38 -4.60 23.11
C PRO A 113 3.38 -6.09 23.48
N ASN A 114 2.69 -6.93 22.72
CA ASN A 114 2.63 -8.37 22.96
C ASN A 114 3.68 -9.19 22.20
N VAL A 115 4.44 -8.55 21.28
CA VAL A 115 5.48 -9.21 20.48
C VAL A 115 6.74 -8.36 20.58
N PRO A 116 7.79 -8.83 21.25
CA PRO A 116 9.01 -8.07 21.39
C PRO A 116 9.66 -7.84 20.03
N ALA A 117 10.14 -6.60 19.82
CA ALA A 117 10.95 -6.29 18.65
C ALA A 117 12.26 -7.08 18.73
N LYS A 118 12.76 -7.55 17.57
CA LYS A 118 14.07 -8.15 17.43
C LYS A 118 15.10 -7.07 17.04
N GLU A 119 16.37 -7.35 17.25
CA GLU A 119 17.44 -6.36 17.09
C GLU A 119 18.04 -6.34 15.68
N ASP A 120 17.71 -7.31 14.83
CA ASP A 120 18.33 -7.46 13.51
C ASP A 120 17.96 -6.32 12.54
N PHE A 121 16.76 -5.77 12.67
CA PHE A 121 16.25 -4.72 11.79
C PHE A 121 15.50 -3.67 12.61
N LEU A 122 15.95 -2.43 12.57
CA LEU A 122 15.31 -1.30 13.26
C LEU A 122 14.40 -0.49 12.32
N HIS A 123 14.72 -0.48 11.03
CA HIS A 123 14.03 0.30 10.01
C HIS A 123 13.77 -0.52 8.73
N ALA A 124 12.80 -0.11 7.94
CA ALA A 124 12.54 -0.71 6.64
C ALA A 124 13.76 -0.66 5.70
N SER A 125 14.59 0.37 5.79
CA SER A 125 15.85 0.48 5.04
C SER A 125 16.83 -0.67 5.34
N ASP A 126 16.85 -1.15 6.59
CA ASP A 126 17.72 -2.27 6.98
C ASP A 126 17.23 -3.57 6.33
N LEU A 127 15.92 -3.78 6.32
CA LEU A 127 15.29 -4.91 5.64
C LEU A 127 15.54 -4.87 4.13
N ILE A 128 15.31 -3.71 3.50
CA ILE A 128 15.52 -3.52 2.04
C ILE A 128 16.96 -3.87 1.68
N LYS A 129 17.93 -3.28 2.41
CA LYS A 129 19.33 -3.56 2.18
C LYS A 129 19.66 -5.04 2.35
N TYR A 130 19.16 -5.67 3.42
CA TYR A 130 19.41 -7.08 3.68
C TYR A 130 18.87 -7.99 2.56
N ILE A 131 17.63 -7.76 2.11
CA ILE A 131 17.06 -8.55 1.00
C ILE A 131 17.89 -8.35 -0.27
N LYS A 132 18.24 -7.11 -0.63
CA LYS A 132 19.08 -6.85 -1.81
C LYS A 132 20.46 -7.48 -1.70
N ASP A 133 21.12 -7.43 -0.55
CA ASP A 133 22.44 -8.02 -0.32
C ASP A 133 22.41 -9.56 -0.42
N THR A 134 21.32 -10.21 -0.01
CA THR A 134 21.20 -11.68 0.05
C THR A 134 20.58 -12.30 -1.19
N THR A 135 19.69 -11.58 -1.88
CA THR A 135 18.94 -12.12 -3.03
C THR A 135 19.26 -11.41 -4.36
N GLY A 136 20.08 -10.36 -4.33
CA GLY A 136 20.40 -9.56 -5.51
C GLY A 136 19.16 -8.95 -6.13
N ASP A 137 19.02 -9.10 -7.43
CA ASP A 137 17.90 -8.56 -8.21
C ASP A 137 16.69 -9.50 -8.30
N GLN A 138 16.60 -10.50 -7.44
CA GLN A 138 15.51 -11.47 -7.49
C GLN A 138 14.15 -10.78 -7.25
N PHE A 139 14.08 -9.87 -6.28
CA PHE A 139 12.85 -9.17 -5.92
C PHE A 139 12.87 -7.70 -6.35
N CYS A 140 11.72 -7.21 -6.81
CA CYS A 140 11.38 -5.80 -6.85
C CYS A 140 10.91 -5.37 -5.45
N ILE A 141 11.57 -4.39 -4.85
CA ILE A 141 11.25 -3.95 -3.51
C ILE A 141 10.61 -2.58 -3.53
N ALA A 142 9.37 -2.51 -3.06
CA ALA A 142 8.67 -1.26 -2.78
C ALA A 142 8.91 -0.80 -1.34
N GLY A 143 8.91 0.51 -1.12
CA GLY A 143 8.93 1.13 0.20
C GLY A 143 7.67 1.96 0.45
N ALA A 144 7.28 2.15 1.71
CA ALA A 144 6.22 3.09 2.06
C ALA A 144 6.78 4.51 2.25
N CYS A 145 5.98 5.53 1.86
CA CYS A 145 6.27 6.95 2.06
C CYS A 145 5.03 7.70 2.59
N TYR A 146 5.24 8.93 3.10
CA TYR A 146 4.20 9.68 3.81
C TYR A 146 4.08 11.10 3.27
N PRO A 147 3.04 11.42 2.47
CA PRO A 147 2.82 12.79 2.01
C PRO A 147 2.62 13.80 3.15
N ASP A 148 1.97 13.39 4.23
CA ASP A 148 1.68 14.20 5.43
C ASP A 148 2.75 14.14 6.53
N ILE A 149 3.96 13.67 6.27
CA ILE A 149 5.06 13.46 7.22
C ILE A 149 4.80 12.26 8.15
N HIS A 150 5.78 11.39 8.28
CA HIS A 150 5.70 10.24 9.18
C HIS A 150 5.55 10.70 10.64
N PRO A 151 4.60 10.15 11.44
CA PRO A 151 4.35 10.59 12.82
C PRO A 151 5.56 10.54 13.75
N GLU A 152 6.55 9.71 13.47
CA GLU A 152 7.78 9.59 14.27
C GLU A 152 8.94 10.42 13.72
N ALA A 153 8.81 11.07 12.56
CA ALA A 153 9.83 11.98 12.04
C ALA A 153 9.84 13.29 12.83
N ALA A 154 11.01 13.87 13.03
CA ALA A 154 11.16 15.12 13.74
C ALA A 154 10.56 16.30 12.95
N ASP A 155 10.71 16.27 11.64
CA ASP A 155 10.18 17.24 10.69
C ASP A 155 10.18 16.66 9.26
N LYS A 156 9.73 17.44 8.28
CA LYS A 156 9.66 17.07 6.88
C LYS A 156 11.04 16.71 6.30
N VAL A 157 12.08 17.42 6.70
CA VAL A 157 13.45 17.20 6.20
C VAL A 157 13.99 15.86 6.71
N ASP A 158 13.72 15.54 7.96
CA ASP A 158 14.09 14.26 8.55
C ASP A 158 13.35 13.11 7.87
N ASP A 159 12.06 13.26 7.60
CA ASP A 159 11.25 12.25 6.91
C ASP A 159 11.77 11.97 5.49
N ILE A 160 12.03 13.01 4.70
CA ILE A 160 12.60 12.86 3.34
C ILE A 160 13.99 12.23 3.38
N LYS A 161 14.85 12.57 4.34
CA LYS A 161 16.15 11.92 4.53
C LYS A 161 16.01 10.44 4.84
N ASN A 162 15.04 10.07 5.69
CA ASN A 162 14.79 8.68 6.03
C ASN A 162 14.18 7.91 4.83
N LEU A 163 13.34 8.57 4.02
CA LEU A 163 12.85 8.01 2.78
C LEU A 163 13.99 7.77 1.77
N LYS A 164 14.90 8.74 1.63
CA LYS A 164 16.09 8.60 0.76
C LYS A 164 16.94 7.38 1.14
N LYS A 165 17.10 7.10 2.44
CA LYS A 165 17.81 5.89 2.91
C LYS A 165 17.15 4.60 2.40
N LYS A 166 15.82 4.54 2.31
CA LYS A 166 15.12 3.37 1.75
C LYS A 166 15.44 3.18 0.27
N VAL A 167 15.43 4.29 -0.49
CA VAL A 167 15.75 4.25 -1.93
C VAL A 167 17.21 3.89 -2.14
N ASP A 168 18.14 4.48 -1.38
CA ASP A 168 19.55 4.17 -1.46
C ASP A 168 19.88 2.73 -1.01
N ALA A 169 19.05 2.13 -0.17
CA ALA A 169 19.12 0.73 0.20
C ALA A 169 18.60 -0.23 -0.88
N GLY A 170 17.91 0.27 -1.92
CA GLY A 170 17.44 -0.50 -3.06
C GLY A 170 15.92 -0.58 -3.22
N ALA A 171 15.15 0.32 -2.61
CA ALA A 171 13.74 0.46 -2.97
C ALA A 171 13.61 1.00 -4.40
N GLU A 172 12.82 0.32 -5.22
CA GLU A 172 12.65 0.59 -6.65
C GLU A 172 11.33 1.33 -6.96
N LEU A 173 10.46 1.44 -5.96
CA LEU A 173 9.11 2.01 -6.05
C LEU A 173 8.67 2.46 -4.66
N LEU A 174 7.89 3.52 -4.57
CA LEU A 174 7.31 4.00 -3.33
C LEU A 174 5.78 3.98 -3.40
N LEU A 175 5.13 3.42 -2.38
CA LEU A 175 3.69 3.49 -2.19
C LEU A 175 3.39 4.48 -1.06
N SER A 176 2.57 5.49 -1.33
CA SER A 176 2.27 6.49 -0.32
C SER A 176 1.25 6.00 0.69
N GLN A 177 1.39 6.44 1.94
CA GLN A 177 0.29 6.41 2.90
C GLN A 177 -0.89 7.25 2.37
N LEU A 178 -2.10 6.94 2.82
CA LEU A 178 -3.29 7.71 2.46
C LEU A 178 -3.14 9.21 2.79
N PHE A 179 -3.70 10.02 1.96
CA PHE A 179 -3.84 11.47 2.12
C PHE A 179 -5.19 11.92 1.52
N PHE A 180 -5.66 13.11 1.87
CA PHE A 180 -6.97 13.60 1.45
C PHE A 180 -6.92 14.88 0.61
N ASP A 181 -5.72 15.44 0.44
CA ASP A 181 -5.47 16.67 -0.29
C ASP A 181 -4.34 16.43 -1.30
N ASN A 182 -4.65 16.59 -2.60
CA ASN A 182 -3.70 16.32 -3.67
C ASN A 182 -2.50 17.30 -3.66
N ASP A 183 -2.70 18.53 -3.21
CA ASP A 183 -1.59 19.47 -3.05
C ASP A 183 -0.54 18.95 -2.06
N THR A 184 -0.96 18.23 -1.02
CA THR A 184 -0.04 17.56 -0.08
C THR A 184 0.82 16.52 -0.81
N PHE A 185 0.22 15.72 -1.69
CA PHE A 185 0.96 14.73 -2.47
C PHE A 185 1.88 15.38 -3.52
N PHE A 186 1.41 16.38 -4.26
CA PHE A 186 2.22 17.06 -5.27
C PHE A 186 3.45 17.74 -4.65
N ASN A 187 3.26 18.43 -3.53
CA ASN A 187 4.37 19.04 -2.79
C ASN A 187 5.36 17.98 -2.27
N PHE A 188 4.87 16.84 -1.80
CA PHE A 188 5.72 15.72 -1.36
C PHE A 188 6.50 15.12 -2.53
N ALA A 189 5.87 14.90 -3.69
CA ALA A 189 6.54 14.38 -4.89
C ALA A 189 7.66 15.32 -5.36
N GLU A 190 7.43 16.64 -5.33
CA GLU A 190 8.46 17.64 -5.64
C GLU A 190 9.62 17.61 -4.63
N ASP A 191 9.34 17.48 -3.32
CA ASP A 191 10.39 17.33 -2.30
C ASP A 191 11.22 16.05 -2.53
N CYS A 192 10.58 14.95 -2.90
CA CYS A 192 11.27 13.71 -3.28
C CYS A 192 12.22 13.95 -4.46
N ARG A 193 11.74 14.59 -5.52
CA ARG A 193 12.54 14.94 -6.69
C ARG A 193 13.75 15.81 -6.33
N LEU A 194 13.54 16.85 -5.54
CA LEU A 194 14.61 17.76 -5.07
C LEU A 194 15.64 17.04 -4.18
N ALA A 195 15.22 16.03 -3.43
CA ALA A 195 16.10 15.19 -2.62
C ALA A 195 16.85 14.10 -3.43
N GLY A 196 16.62 14.02 -4.75
CA GLY A 196 17.23 13.00 -5.61
C GLY A 196 16.62 11.62 -5.44
N ILE A 197 15.34 11.55 -5.06
CA ILE A 197 14.52 10.35 -5.07
C ILE A 197 13.86 10.26 -6.44
N ASN A 198 14.36 9.38 -7.30
CA ASN A 198 13.97 9.29 -8.71
C ASN A 198 13.23 7.98 -9.04
N VAL A 199 12.78 7.25 -8.02
CA VAL A 199 11.93 6.08 -8.21
C VAL A 199 10.46 6.49 -8.28
N PRO A 200 9.59 5.71 -8.95
CA PRO A 200 8.16 5.96 -9.00
C PRO A 200 7.54 6.14 -7.61
N VAL A 201 6.64 7.14 -7.48
CA VAL A 201 5.86 7.41 -6.27
C VAL A 201 4.38 7.25 -6.57
N ILE A 202 3.80 6.14 -6.17
CA ILE A 202 2.40 5.83 -6.42
C ILE A 202 1.52 6.36 -5.28
N PRO A 203 0.55 7.27 -5.56
CA PRO A 203 -0.39 7.75 -4.55
C PRO A 203 -1.32 6.65 -4.04
N GLY A 204 -1.37 6.52 -2.72
CA GLY A 204 -2.27 5.63 -2.00
C GLY A 204 -3.57 6.34 -1.64
N ILE A 205 -4.69 5.87 -2.17
CA ILE A 205 -6.00 6.49 -2.02
C ILE A 205 -6.93 5.60 -1.20
N MET A 206 -7.52 6.18 -0.16
CA MET A 206 -8.48 5.48 0.69
C MET A 206 -9.89 6.08 0.53
N PRO A 207 -10.84 5.32 -0.01
CA PRO A 207 -12.23 5.75 -0.08
C PRO A 207 -12.86 5.93 1.30
N CYS A 208 -13.38 7.09 1.56
CA CYS A 208 -13.91 7.48 2.86
C CYS A 208 -15.42 7.31 2.91
N ILE A 209 -15.88 6.13 3.27
CA ILE A 209 -17.28 5.72 3.26
C ILE A 209 -17.87 5.48 4.67
N ASN A 210 -17.08 5.68 5.71
CA ASN A 210 -17.49 5.46 7.10
C ASN A 210 -16.81 6.48 8.01
N ALA A 211 -17.60 7.32 8.69
CA ALA A 211 -17.09 8.42 9.53
C ALA A 211 -16.16 7.95 10.68
N ALA A 212 -16.51 6.85 11.36
CA ALA A 212 -15.67 6.32 12.44
C ALA A 212 -14.32 5.76 11.90
N GLN A 213 -14.34 5.11 10.72
CA GLN A 213 -13.13 4.64 10.07
C GLN A 213 -12.23 5.80 9.66
N ILE A 214 -12.78 6.86 9.05
CA ILE A 214 -12.05 8.06 8.68
C ILE A 214 -11.35 8.67 9.88
N GLN A 215 -12.08 8.91 10.98
CA GLN A 215 -11.53 9.50 12.20
C GLN A 215 -10.38 8.66 12.77
N ARG A 216 -10.55 7.34 12.78
CA ARG A 216 -9.51 6.41 13.22
C ARG A 216 -8.27 6.50 12.33
N MET A 217 -8.42 6.48 11.00
CA MET A 217 -7.31 6.52 10.06
C MET A 217 -6.55 7.84 10.12
N VAL A 218 -7.26 8.97 10.18
CA VAL A 218 -6.65 10.31 10.38
C VAL A 218 -5.76 10.31 11.64
N THR A 219 -6.28 9.78 12.74
CA THR A 219 -5.53 9.72 14.00
C THR A 219 -4.31 8.80 13.93
N MET A 220 -4.43 7.64 13.27
CA MET A 220 -3.36 6.65 13.19
C MET A 220 -2.25 7.04 12.22
N CYS A 221 -2.63 7.60 11.06
CA CYS A 221 -1.70 7.91 9.97
C CYS A 221 -1.15 9.34 10.03
N GLY A 222 -1.69 10.19 10.90
CA GLY A 222 -1.32 11.60 10.95
C GLY A 222 -1.77 12.42 9.74
N ALA A 223 -2.66 11.86 8.89
CA ALA A 223 -3.10 12.51 7.66
C ALA A 223 -3.91 13.79 7.98
N LYS A 224 -3.64 14.87 7.26
CA LYS A 224 -4.41 16.09 7.34
C LYS A 224 -5.82 15.86 6.83
N PHE A 225 -6.80 16.44 7.56
CA PHE A 225 -8.20 16.30 7.21
C PHE A 225 -8.73 17.62 6.62
N PRO A 226 -8.83 17.77 5.28
CA PRO A 226 -9.20 19.01 4.63
C PRO A 226 -10.59 19.51 5.04
N GLU A 227 -10.76 20.82 5.18
CA GLU A 227 -12.03 21.43 5.58
C GLU A 227 -13.19 21.03 4.66
N LYS A 228 -12.94 20.97 3.34
CA LYS A 228 -13.93 20.50 2.36
C LYS A 228 -14.46 19.11 2.70
N PHE A 229 -13.56 18.20 3.08
CA PHE A 229 -13.94 16.84 3.41
C PHE A 229 -14.55 16.72 4.81
N GLN A 230 -14.09 17.52 5.79
CA GLN A 230 -14.72 17.62 7.10
C GLN A 230 -16.19 18.01 6.98
N LYS A 231 -16.53 18.98 6.12
CA LYS A 231 -17.92 19.40 5.84
C LYS A 231 -18.76 18.25 5.29
N ILE A 232 -18.21 17.42 4.41
CA ILE A 232 -18.90 16.23 3.87
C ILE A 232 -19.20 15.24 4.99
N VAL A 233 -18.20 14.89 5.80
CA VAL A 233 -18.36 13.93 6.90
C VAL A 233 -19.32 14.47 7.95
N HIS A 234 -19.24 15.75 8.30
CA HIS A 234 -20.17 16.38 9.24
C HIS A 234 -21.61 16.36 8.72
N ARG A 235 -21.81 16.62 7.42
CA ARG A 235 -23.17 16.70 6.84
C ARG A 235 -23.81 15.33 6.66
N TYR A 236 -23.02 14.31 6.29
CA TYR A 236 -23.55 13.01 5.85
C TYR A 236 -23.17 11.85 6.78
N GLY A 237 -22.38 12.09 7.84
CA GLY A 237 -21.81 11.05 8.69
C GLY A 237 -22.82 10.11 9.34
N ASP A 238 -24.03 10.60 9.67
CA ASP A 238 -25.11 9.80 10.25
C ASP A 238 -25.93 9.02 9.22
N ASN A 239 -25.77 9.32 7.93
CA ASN A 239 -26.43 8.62 6.83
C ASN A 239 -25.43 7.81 6.01
N LYS A 240 -25.35 6.50 6.26
CA LYS A 240 -24.37 5.61 5.62
C LYS A 240 -24.43 5.63 4.09
N ALA A 241 -25.62 5.71 3.48
CA ALA A 241 -25.78 5.74 2.03
C ALA A 241 -25.29 7.07 1.46
N ALA A 242 -25.69 8.19 2.07
CA ALA A 242 -25.25 9.51 1.64
C ALA A 242 -23.75 9.73 1.82
N LEU A 243 -23.17 9.26 2.94
CA LEU A 243 -21.72 9.33 3.16
C LEU A 243 -20.96 8.46 2.17
N PHE A 244 -21.47 7.26 1.85
CA PHE A 244 -20.90 6.40 0.83
C PHE A 244 -20.84 7.13 -0.52
N ASP A 245 -21.95 7.69 -0.98
CA ASP A 245 -22.00 8.36 -2.29
C ASP A 245 -21.11 9.62 -2.32
N ALA A 246 -21.15 10.44 -1.27
CA ALA A 246 -20.32 11.64 -1.17
C ALA A 246 -18.82 11.32 -1.06
N GLY A 247 -18.47 10.29 -0.27
CA GLY A 247 -17.09 9.83 -0.10
C GLY A 247 -16.52 9.22 -1.40
N MET A 248 -17.32 8.46 -2.12
CA MET A 248 -16.93 7.92 -3.43
C MET A 248 -16.70 9.03 -4.45
N SER A 249 -17.60 10.03 -4.53
CA SER A 249 -17.44 11.16 -5.44
C SER A 249 -16.21 12.02 -5.10
N TYR A 250 -15.91 12.18 -3.80
CA TYR A 250 -14.69 12.88 -3.38
C TYR A 250 -13.43 12.12 -3.82
N CYS A 251 -13.39 10.81 -3.57
CA CYS A 251 -12.29 9.93 -3.94
C CYS A 251 -12.08 9.88 -5.47
N GLU A 252 -13.16 9.78 -6.24
CA GLU A 252 -13.12 9.79 -7.70
C GLU A 252 -12.57 11.12 -8.24
N SER A 253 -13.02 12.25 -7.70
CA SER A 253 -12.46 13.58 -8.05
C SER A 253 -10.97 13.68 -7.72
N GLN A 254 -10.54 13.15 -6.57
CA GLN A 254 -9.14 13.09 -6.17
C GLN A 254 -8.30 12.29 -7.17
N ILE A 255 -8.77 11.11 -7.56
CA ILE A 255 -8.08 10.25 -8.53
C ILE A 255 -7.99 10.90 -9.91
N ILE A 256 -9.08 11.51 -10.40
CA ILE A 256 -9.09 12.21 -11.70
C ILE A 256 -8.05 13.32 -11.74
N GLU A 257 -7.95 14.12 -10.69
CA GLU A 257 -6.96 15.20 -10.60
C GLU A 257 -5.51 14.65 -10.55
N LEU A 258 -5.27 13.57 -9.80
CA LEU A 258 -3.96 12.90 -9.77
C LEU A 258 -3.57 12.40 -11.16
N LEU A 259 -4.46 11.68 -11.85
CA LEU A 259 -4.21 11.16 -13.20
C LEU A 259 -3.98 12.29 -14.22
N ALA A 260 -4.72 13.40 -14.11
CA ALA A 260 -4.55 14.56 -14.96
C ALA A 260 -3.21 15.31 -14.72
N ASN A 261 -2.53 15.04 -13.62
CA ASN A 261 -1.18 15.54 -13.29
C ASN A 261 -0.10 14.46 -13.47
N ASP A 262 -0.35 13.48 -14.34
CA ASP A 262 0.61 12.47 -14.80
C ASP A 262 1.26 11.66 -13.67
N VAL A 263 0.51 11.35 -12.58
CA VAL A 263 1.02 10.43 -11.57
C VAL A 263 1.22 9.05 -12.17
N GLU A 264 2.18 8.29 -11.64
CA GLU A 264 2.63 7.00 -12.17
C GLU A 264 1.67 5.83 -11.89
N GLY A 265 0.53 6.10 -11.27
CA GLY A 265 -0.52 5.13 -10.99
C GLY A 265 -1.38 5.51 -9.81
N ILE A 266 -2.31 4.63 -9.46
CA ILE A 266 -3.21 4.77 -8.31
C ILE A 266 -3.19 3.46 -7.52
N HIS A 267 -2.91 3.55 -6.22
CA HIS A 267 -3.02 2.43 -5.29
C HIS A 267 -4.25 2.60 -4.41
N LEU A 268 -5.25 1.72 -4.53
CA LEU A 268 -6.50 1.80 -3.78
C LEU A 268 -6.48 0.93 -2.53
N TYR A 269 -6.61 1.56 -1.37
CA TYR A 269 -6.88 0.89 -0.10
C TYR A 269 -8.34 0.43 -0.06
N THR A 270 -8.62 -0.74 -0.64
CA THR A 270 -10.00 -1.22 -0.83
C THR A 270 -10.71 -1.57 0.47
N MET A 271 -9.98 -1.81 1.54
CA MET A 271 -10.48 -2.33 2.81
C MET A 271 -11.30 -3.62 2.64
N ASN A 272 -10.89 -4.47 1.69
CA ASN A 272 -11.60 -5.67 1.26
C ASN A 272 -13.05 -5.40 0.77
N ASN A 273 -13.36 -4.18 0.36
CA ASN A 273 -14.69 -3.79 -0.10
C ASN A 273 -14.75 -3.79 -1.63
N VAL A 274 -15.20 -4.90 -2.20
CA VAL A 274 -15.32 -5.08 -3.65
C VAL A 274 -16.22 -4.05 -4.34
N ARG A 275 -17.26 -3.57 -3.64
CA ARG A 275 -18.16 -2.53 -4.17
C ARG A 275 -17.43 -1.21 -4.41
N VAL A 276 -16.50 -0.88 -3.52
CA VAL A 276 -15.65 0.31 -3.64
C VAL A 276 -14.72 0.17 -4.83
N ALA A 277 -14.00 -0.96 -4.91
CA ALA A 277 -13.08 -1.22 -6.02
C ALA A 277 -13.79 -1.14 -7.38
N LYS A 278 -14.91 -1.86 -7.54
CA LYS A 278 -15.70 -1.83 -8.78
C LYS A 278 -16.13 -0.42 -9.16
N ARG A 279 -16.71 0.35 -8.23
CA ARG A 279 -17.21 1.70 -8.54
C ARG A 279 -16.11 2.65 -8.97
N LEU A 280 -14.95 2.65 -8.26
CA LEU A 280 -13.84 3.53 -8.61
C LEU A 280 -13.21 3.12 -9.94
N THR A 281 -12.96 1.83 -10.14
CA THR A 281 -12.41 1.33 -11.41
C THR A 281 -13.31 1.69 -12.59
N GLU A 282 -14.63 1.51 -12.46
CA GLU A 282 -15.59 1.87 -13.50
C GLU A 282 -15.58 3.38 -13.80
N GLY A 283 -15.43 4.23 -12.77
CA GLY A 283 -15.37 5.68 -12.93
C GLY A 283 -14.10 6.17 -13.64
N ILE A 284 -13.00 5.43 -13.56
CA ILE A 284 -11.68 5.84 -14.11
C ILE A 284 -11.21 4.99 -15.29
N LYS A 285 -11.94 3.97 -15.71
CA LYS A 285 -11.53 2.98 -16.72
C LYS A 285 -11.07 3.53 -18.08
N ASN A 286 -11.48 4.74 -18.42
CA ASN A 286 -11.07 5.41 -19.65
C ASN A 286 -9.95 6.43 -19.43
N LEU A 287 -9.46 6.56 -18.20
CA LEU A 287 -8.42 7.52 -17.81
C LEU A 287 -7.06 6.85 -17.57
N ILE A 288 -7.07 5.52 -17.42
CA ILE A 288 -5.90 4.71 -17.05
C ILE A 288 -5.61 3.62 -18.10
#